data_9748dadfd9900a1021125f62861cdc9f
#
_entry.id   9748dadfd9900a1021125f62861cdc9f
#
_cell.length_a   1.000
_cell.length_b   1.000
_cell.length_c   1.000
_cell.angle_alpha   90.00
_cell.angle_beta   90.00
_cell.angle_gamma   90.00
#
_symmetry.space_group_name_H-M   'P 1'
#
loop_
_entity.id
_entity.type
_entity.pdbx_description
1 polymer ?
#
loop_
_entity_poly.entity_id
_entity_poly.type
_entity_poly.pdbx_seq_one_letter_code
_entity_poly.pdbx_strand_id
1 'polypeptide(L)'
;MIKIKNIYYMLSYAFQNLQQGKYKTCETEDFDNARDLFAEILIKGISQEIKRGLGKEYILKQSQLSNPKGKFNITESIKNSAIQKKQLVCEYDEFSTNSYLNRIIKTTSLLLIKSDISLERKKKFKRLMIYFNEVEELNPFTINWKIQFNKNNQTYKMLIHICWLVIKGLIQSNNNGQFKINDFIDEQRMCRLYEKFILEFYKKECPSLKVASSQIKWALDDDNDFMLPTMQSDIMIETKEKVLIIDAKYYEHSTQRQFDTITLHSNNLYQIFAYVKNKSAYGKQVSGMLLYAKTDETIFPNNSYLMDGNKISAMTLDLNCDFIDIKKQLFKIIDEHNLIKN
;
A
#
# COMPACT_ATOMS: atom_id res chain seq x y z
N MET A 1 8.10 -15.15 10.64
CA MET A 1 7.73 -15.01 9.19
C MET A 1 6.21 -14.87 9.09
N ILE A 2 5.65 -14.06 8.19
CA ILE A 2 4.18 -13.91 8.03
C ILE A 2 3.65 -15.04 7.14
N LYS A 3 2.53 -15.66 7.52
CA LYS A 3 1.84 -16.60 6.62
C LYS A 3 1.36 -15.84 5.37
N ILE A 4 1.57 -16.40 4.17
CA ILE A 4 1.18 -15.78 2.89
C ILE A 4 -0.33 -15.45 2.88
N LYS A 5 -1.14 -16.34 3.45
CA LYS A 5 -2.58 -16.13 3.62
C LYS A 5 -2.92 -14.88 4.44
N ASN A 6 -2.10 -14.54 5.43
CA ASN A 6 -2.30 -13.32 6.23
C ASN A 6 -1.96 -12.06 5.43
N ILE A 7 -1.04 -12.13 4.46
CA ILE A 7 -0.81 -11.03 3.51
C ILE A 7 -2.09 -10.76 2.69
N TYR A 8 -2.78 -11.82 2.24
CA TYR A 8 -4.08 -11.67 1.58
C TYR A 8 -5.11 -10.99 2.48
N TYR A 9 -5.23 -11.41 3.74
CA TYR A 9 -6.16 -10.77 4.69
C TYR A 9 -5.80 -9.30 4.93
N MET A 10 -4.54 -8.98 5.14
CA MET A 10 -4.08 -7.59 5.29
C MET A 10 -4.46 -6.74 4.07
N LEU A 11 -4.23 -7.25 2.86
CA LEU A 11 -4.65 -6.61 1.63
C LEU A 11 -6.17 -6.48 1.53
N SER A 12 -6.93 -7.48 2.00
CA SER A 12 -8.39 -7.47 1.93
C SER A 12 -9.02 -6.41 2.83
N TYR A 13 -8.40 -6.11 3.96
CA TYR A 13 -8.79 -4.95 4.78
C TYR A 13 -8.35 -3.64 4.15
N ALA A 14 -7.12 -3.57 3.67
CA ALA A 14 -6.60 -2.37 3.01
C ALA A 14 -7.37 -2.00 1.73
N PHE A 15 -7.95 -3.00 1.04
CA PHE A 15 -8.70 -2.84 -0.21
C PHE A 15 -10.00 -3.65 -0.16
N GLN A 16 -11.10 -3.00 0.20
CA GLN A 16 -12.41 -3.65 0.37
C GLN A 16 -12.88 -4.46 -0.85
N ASN A 17 -12.46 -4.07 -2.06
CA ASN A 17 -12.77 -4.79 -3.30
C ASN A 17 -12.29 -6.25 -3.28
N LEU A 18 -11.23 -6.58 -2.53
CA LEU A 18 -10.75 -7.97 -2.40
C LEU A 18 -11.67 -8.87 -1.58
N GLN A 19 -12.56 -8.30 -0.78
CA GLN A 19 -13.52 -9.07 0.02
C GLN A 19 -14.75 -9.52 -0.78
N GLN A 20 -14.90 -9.05 -2.02
CA GLN A 20 -16.10 -9.26 -2.83
C GLN A 20 -15.80 -10.09 -4.10
N GLY A 21 -16.83 -10.82 -4.58
CA GLY A 21 -16.82 -11.47 -5.87
C GLY A 21 -15.76 -12.56 -6.04
N LYS A 22 -15.06 -12.55 -7.19
CA LYS A 22 -14.09 -13.59 -7.60
C LYS A 22 -12.80 -13.63 -6.78
N TYR A 23 -12.50 -12.58 -6.03
CA TYR A 23 -11.30 -12.55 -5.17
C TYR A 23 -11.42 -13.47 -3.95
N LYS A 24 -12.63 -13.80 -3.50
CA LYS A 24 -12.86 -14.71 -2.36
C LYS A 24 -12.19 -16.06 -2.53
N THR A 25 -12.01 -16.55 -3.74
CA THR A 25 -11.33 -17.82 -3.97
C THR A 25 -9.83 -17.78 -3.64
N CYS A 26 -9.22 -16.58 -3.59
CA CYS A 26 -7.85 -16.43 -3.08
C CYS A 26 -7.73 -16.72 -1.58
N GLU A 27 -8.85 -16.67 -0.82
CA GLU A 27 -8.88 -17.00 0.60
C GLU A 27 -8.69 -18.50 0.85
N THR A 28 -9.19 -19.34 -0.06
CA THR A 28 -9.19 -20.81 0.08
C THR A 28 -8.04 -21.48 -0.69
N GLU A 29 -7.34 -20.72 -1.54
CA GLU A 29 -6.23 -21.23 -2.33
C GLU A 29 -4.92 -21.18 -1.53
N ASP A 30 -4.14 -22.24 -1.59
CA ASP A 30 -2.79 -22.26 -1.02
C ASP A 30 -1.80 -21.71 -2.04
N PHE A 31 -0.94 -20.81 -1.58
CA PHE A 31 0.10 -20.18 -2.39
C PHE A 31 1.48 -20.54 -1.87
N ASP A 32 2.37 -20.96 -2.76
CA ASP A 32 3.75 -21.30 -2.41
C ASP A 32 4.56 -20.07 -2.00
N ASN A 33 4.24 -18.91 -2.59
CA ASN A 33 4.92 -17.67 -2.32
C ASN A 33 4.01 -16.44 -2.55
N ALA A 34 4.44 -15.28 -2.04
CA ALA A 34 3.68 -14.03 -2.18
C ALA A 34 3.51 -13.57 -3.63
N ARG A 35 4.45 -13.94 -4.54
CA ARG A 35 4.36 -13.60 -5.97
C ARG A 35 3.18 -14.31 -6.61
N ASP A 36 2.95 -15.57 -6.29
CA ASP A 36 1.80 -16.34 -6.77
C ASP A 36 0.47 -15.76 -6.29
N LEU A 37 0.39 -15.33 -5.04
CA LEU A 37 -0.77 -14.62 -4.50
C LEU A 37 -1.03 -13.31 -5.29
N PHE A 38 -0.02 -12.47 -5.47
CA PHE A 38 -0.16 -11.21 -6.21
C PHE A 38 -0.51 -11.45 -7.68
N ALA A 39 0.08 -12.47 -8.29
CA ALA A 39 -0.22 -12.89 -9.65
C ALA A 39 -1.70 -13.28 -9.79
N GLU A 40 -2.25 -14.06 -8.87
CA GLU A 40 -3.65 -14.47 -8.89
C GLU A 40 -4.61 -13.28 -8.71
N ILE A 41 -4.30 -12.37 -7.78
CA ILE A 41 -5.10 -11.15 -7.59
C ILE A 41 -5.09 -10.28 -8.85
N LEU A 42 -3.91 -10.09 -9.47
CA LEU A 42 -3.78 -9.32 -10.71
C LEU A 42 -4.53 -9.99 -11.87
N ILE A 43 -4.42 -11.31 -12.06
CA ILE A 43 -5.14 -12.06 -13.10
C ILE A 43 -6.65 -11.83 -12.98
N LYS A 44 -7.19 -11.94 -11.77
CA LYS A 44 -8.64 -11.73 -11.52
C LYS A 44 -9.05 -10.29 -11.80
N GLY A 45 -8.25 -9.32 -11.34
CA GLY A 45 -8.55 -7.91 -11.55
C GLY A 45 -8.44 -7.48 -13.01
N ILE A 46 -7.38 -7.84 -13.69
CA ILE A 46 -7.18 -7.57 -15.13
C ILE A 46 -8.33 -8.21 -15.95
N SER A 47 -8.72 -9.44 -15.60
CA SER A 47 -9.86 -10.10 -16.27
C SER A 47 -11.17 -9.34 -16.09
N GLN A 48 -11.38 -8.67 -14.96
CA GLN A 48 -12.56 -7.82 -14.75
C GLN A 48 -12.48 -6.53 -15.58
N GLU A 49 -11.31 -5.87 -15.60
CA GLU A 49 -11.14 -4.65 -16.39
C GLU A 49 -11.28 -4.92 -17.91
N ILE A 50 -10.77 -6.06 -18.41
CA ILE A 50 -10.96 -6.47 -19.80
C ILE A 50 -12.46 -6.65 -20.11
N LYS A 51 -13.23 -7.27 -19.21
CA LYS A 51 -14.69 -7.47 -19.39
C LYS A 51 -15.48 -6.16 -19.39
N ARG A 52 -15.02 -5.15 -18.65
CA ARG A 52 -15.63 -3.81 -18.63
C ARG A 52 -15.19 -2.94 -19.81
N GLY A 53 -14.17 -3.37 -20.53
CA GLY A 53 -13.38 -2.56 -21.45
C GLY A 53 -12.22 -1.89 -20.69
N LEU A 54 -11.00 -2.05 -21.19
CA LEU A 54 -9.82 -1.41 -20.61
C LEU A 54 -10.01 0.10 -20.51
N GLY A 55 -9.61 0.68 -19.40
CA GLY A 55 -9.65 2.11 -19.16
C GLY A 55 -8.91 2.86 -20.27
N LYS A 56 -9.52 3.93 -20.79
CA LYS A 56 -8.95 4.78 -21.84
C LYS A 56 -8.70 6.16 -21.29
N GLU A 57 -7.69 6.81 -21.82
CA GLU A 57 -7.32 8.19 -21.53
C GLU A 57 -7.07 8.95 -22.82
N TYR A 58 -7.27 10.27 -22.81
CA TYR A 58 -6.84 11.11 -23.91
C TYR A 58 -5.33 11.27 -23.87
N ILE A 59 -4.68 10.81 -24.93
CA ILE A 59 -3.22 10.86 -25.08
C ILE A 59 -2.91 11.75 -26.24
N LEU A 60 -2.07 12.76 -26.04
CA LEU A 60 -1.57 13.60 -27.10
C LEU A 60 -0.71 12.76 -28.05
N LYS A 61 -1.14 12.65 -29.29
CA LYS A 61 -0.47 11.88 -30.33
C LYS A 61 0.00 12.82 -31.43
N GLN A 62 1.21 12.59 -31.90
CA GLN A 62 1.75 13.27 -33.04
C GLN A 62 1.97 12.26 -34.20
N SER A 63 1.37 12.49 -35.33
CA SER A 63 1.53 11.62 -36.50
C SER A 63 1.40 12.37 -37.82
N GLN A 64 1.96 11.78 -38.89
CA GLN A 64 1.79 12.27 -40.26
C GLN A 64 0.46 11.73 -40.79
N LEU A 65 -0.44 12.62 -41.19
CA LEU A 65 -1.79 12.27 -41.64
C LEU A 65 -2.07 12.90 -43.01
N SER A 66 -2.67 12.13 -43.93
CA SER A 66 -3.19 12.65 -45.21
C SER A 66 -4.49 13.42 -44.99
N ASN A 67 -5.29 13.05 -43.97
CA ASN A 67 -6.46 13.80 -43.54
C ASN A 67 -6.11 14.50 -42.22
N PRO A 68 -5.77 15.79 -42.26
CA PRO A 68 -5.33 16.53 -41.07
C PRO A 68 -6.40 16.60 -40.00
N LYS A 69 -6.00 16.42 -38.71
CA LYS A 69 -6.86 16.62 -37.55
C LYS A 69 -6.08 17.23 -36.40
N GLY A 70 -6.74 18.00 -35.55
CA GLY A 70 -6.11 18.65 -34.40
C GLY A 70 -5.24 19.83 -34.82
N LYS A 71 -4.12 20.04 -34.12
CA LYS A 71 -3.16 21.12 -34.38
C LYS A 71 -2.09 20.70 -35.39
N PHE A 72 -1.84 21.53 -36.37
CA PHE A 72 -0.84 21.26 -37.38
C PHE A 72 0.53 21.77 -36.96
N ASN A 73 1.56 20.94 -37.13
CA ASN A 73 2.94 21.33 -36.92
C ASN A 73 3.62 21.49 -38.28
N ILE A 74 3.56 22.71 -38.84
CA ILE A 74 4.09 23.01 -40.18
C ILE A 74 5.61 22.81 -40.20
N THR A 75 6.31 23.24 -39.14
CA THR A 75 7.76 23.13 -39.07
C THR A 75 8.21 21.65 -39.14
N GLU A 76 7.59 20.77 -38.38
CA GLU A 76 7.87 19.35 -38.41
C GLU A 76 7.40 18.70 -39.74
N SER A 77 6.33 19.19 -40.32
CA SER A 77 5.85 18.71 -41.63
C SER A 77 6.86 18.98 -42.74
N ILE A 78 7.53 20.14 -42.70
CA ILE A 78 8.59 20.49 -43.65
C ILE A 78 9.84 19.66 -43.38
N LYS A 79 10.31 19.61 -42.14
CA LYS A 79 11.51 18.83 -41.75
C LYS A 79 11.41 17.35 -42.13
N ASN A 80 10.24 16.76 -41.95
CA ASN A 80 10.00 15.33 -42.22
C ASN A 80 9.59 15.05 -43.68
N SER A 81 9.64 16.07 -44.55
CA SER A 81 9.18 15.96 -45.94
C SER A 81 7.75 15.40 -46.08
N ALA A 82 6.90 15.60 -45.06
CA ALA A 82 5.52 15.10 -45.03
C ALA A 82 4.68 15.76 -46.14
N ILE A 83 4.91 17.04 -46.43
CA ILE A 83 4.19 17.81 -47.48
C ILE A 83 4.41 17.17 -48.86
N GLN A 84 5.60 16.66 -49.16
CA GLN A 84 5.88 15.96 -50.42
C GLN A 84 5.06 14.69 -50.58
N LYS A 85 4.69 14.07 -49.45
CA LYS A 85 3.82 12.86 -49.38
C LYS A 85 2.33 13.22 -49.26
N LYS A 86 1.96 14.49 -49.46
CA LYS A 86 0.58 15.00 -49.24
C LYS A 86 0.05 14.72 -47.83
N GLN A 87 0.93 14.85 -46.84
CA GLN A 87 0.63 14.64 -45.43
C GLN A 87 1.04 15.86 -44.60
N LEU A 88 0.44 16.03 -43.43
CA LEU A 88 0.82 16.99 -42.40
C LEU A 88 1.10 16.30 -41.08
N VAL A 89 2.08 16.82 -40.35
CA VAL A 89 2.31 16.42 -38.98
C VAL A 89 1.26 17.09 -38.13
N CYS A 90 0.40 16.28 -37.50
CA CYS A 90 -0.73 16.72 -36.69
C CYS A 90 -0.54 16.28 -35.23
N GLU A 91 -0.84 17.16 -34.30
CA GLU A 91 -0.98 16.89 -32.87
C GLU A 91 -2.46 16.84 -32.52
N TYR A 92 -2.90 15.72 -31.96
CA TYR A 92 -4.31 15.52 -31.60
C TYR A 92 -4.44 14.59 -30.40
N ASP A 93 -5.53 14.75 -29.65
CA ASP A 93 -5.88 13.86 -28.58
C ASP A 93 -6.52 12.58 -29.13
N GLU A 94 -5.98 11.44 -28.75
CA GLU A 94 -6.54 10.12 -29.07
C GLU A 94 -7.05 9.44 -27.80
N PHE A 95 -8.28 8.99 -27.82
CA PHE A 95 -8.87 8.23 -26.71
C PHE A 95 -8.39 6.78 -26.80
N SER A 96 -7.29 6.49 -26.11
CA SER A 96 -6.48 5.29 -26.29
C SER A 96 -6.47 4.40 -25.04
N THR A 97 -6.37 3.09 -25.24
CA THR A 97 -6.08 2.09 -24.20
C THR A 97 -4.63 2.15 -23.73
N ASN A 98 -3.73 2.86 -24.42
CA ASN A 98 -2.33 3.05 -24.01
C ASN A 98 -2.18 4.02 -22.83
N SER A 99 -3.14 3.98 -21.89
CA SER A 99 -3.13 4.78 -20.68
C SER A 99 -1.98 4.42 -19.76
N TYR A 100 -1.56 5.37 -18.93
CA TYR A 100 -0.44 5.16 -18.01
C TYR A 100 -0.69 3.99 -17.05
N LEU A 101 -1.94 3.82 -16.58
CA LEU A 101 -2.32 2.71 -15.70
C LEU A 101 -2.23 1.35 -16.40
N ASN A 102 -2.69 1.26 -17.65
CA ASN A 102 -2.59 0.03 -18.43
C ASN A 102 -1.13 -0.33 -18.74
N ARG A 103 -0.29 0.66 -19.02
CA ARG A 103 1.16 0.46 -19.24
C ARG A 103 1.83 -0.12 -17.98
N ILE A 104 1.49 0.36 -16.79
CA ILE A 104 1.98 -0.21 -15.51
C ILE A 104 1.54 -1.67 -15.37
N ILE A 105 0.26 -1.96 -15.61
CA ILE A 105 -0.31 -3.32 -15.51
C ILE A 105 0.40 -4.26 -16.50
N LYS A 106 0.56 -3.85 -17.75
CA LYS A 106 1.28 -4.65 -18.76
C LYS A 106 2.71 -4.94 -18.33
N THR A 107 3.45 -3.92 -17.95
CA THR A 107 4.84 -4.05 -17.50
C THR A 107 4.97 -5.02 -16.33
N THR A 108 4.08 -4.89 -15.32
CA THR A 108 4.05 -5.79 -14.16
C THR A 108 3.75 -7.22 -14.57
N SER A 109 2.76 -7.42 -15.43
CA SER A 109 2.37 -8.76 -15.91
C SER A 109 3.50 -9.45 -16.66
N LEU A 110 4.24 -8.73 -17.49
CA LEU A 110 5.39 -9.27 -18.21
C LEU A 110 6.57 -9.63 -17.29
N LEU A 111 6.80 -8.83 -16.24
CA LEU A 111 7.77 -9.15 -15.21
C LEU A 111 7.38 -10.42 -14.44
N LEU A 112 6.10 -10.57 -14.07
CA LEU A 112 5.61 -11.79 -13.41
C LEU A 112 5.73 -13.02 -14.31
N ILE A 113 5.47 -12.92 -15.61
CA ILE A 113 5.68 -14.03 -16.56
C ILE A 113 7.13 -14.51 -16.55
N LYS A 114 8.09 -13.60 -16.38
CA LYS A 114 9.53 -13.89 -16.33
C LYS A 114 9.99 -14.38 -14.94
N SER A 115 9.20 -14.15 -13.91
CA SER A 115 9.53 -14.50 -12.53
C SER A 115 9.16 -15.94 -12.18
N ASP A 116 9.50 -16.34 -10.95
CA ASP A 116 9.16 -17.66 -10.39
C ASP A 116 7.72 -17.66 -9.85
N ILE A 117 6.75 -17.85 -10.75
CA ILE A 117 5.34 -18.11 -10.45
C ILE A 117 4.91 -19.38 -11.18
N SER A 118 3.77 -19.95 -10.77
CA SER A 118 3.27 -21.20 -11.34
C SER A 118 3.04 -21.12 -12.86
N LEU A 119 3.29 -22.22 -13.57
CA LEU A 119 3.12 -22.28 -15.03
C LEU A 119 1.69 -21.97 -15.47
N GLU A 120 0.71 -22.31 -14.65
CA GLU A 120 -0.70 -22.02 -14.89
C GLU A 120 -0.93 -20.49 -14.94
N ARG A 121 -0.41 -19.75 -13.95
CA ARG A 121 -0.51 -18.29 -13.89
C ARG A 121 0.22 -17.61 -15.02
N LYS A 122 1.41 -18.12 -15.41
CA LYS A 122 2.12 -17.65 -16.61
C LYS A 122 1.25 -17.77 -17.87
N LYS A 123 0.58 -18.92 -18.05
CA LYS A 123 -0.34 -19.13 -19.18
C LYS A 123 -1.54 -18.19 -19.15
N LYS A 124 -2.13 -17.97 -17.97
CA LYS A 124 -3.26 -17.02 -17.79
C LYS A 124 -2.81 -15.59 -18.15
N PHE A 125 -1.66 -15.11 -17.66
CA PHE A 125 -1.15 -13.79 -18.02
C PHE A 125 -0.90 -13.65 -19.53
N LYS A 126 -0.26 -14.63 -20.19
CA LYS A 126 -0.04 -14.58 -21.64
C LYS A 126 -1.34 -14.41 -22.42
N ARG A 127 -2.43 -15.08 -22.00
CA ARG A 127 -3.77 -14.91 -22.63
C ARG A 127 -4.33 -13.51 -22.39
N LEU A 128 -4.17 -12.94 -21.19
CA LEU A 128 -4.67 -11.60 -20.90
C LEU A 128 -3.88 -10.52 -21.65
N MET A 129 -2.58 -10.71 -21.86
CA MET A 129 -1.72 -9.74 -22.56
C MET A 129 -2.07 -9.57 -24.04
N ILE A 130 -2.84 -10.47 -24.65
CA ILE A 130 -3.38 -10.31 -26.00
C ILE A 130 -4.27 -9.06 -26.09
N TYR A 131 -4.98 -8.72 -25.04
CA TYR A 131 -5.83 -7.51 -24.98
C TYR A 131 -5.03 -6.22 -24.75
N PHE A 132 -3.74 -6.33 -24.47
CA PHE A 132 -2.83 -5.21 -24.24
C PHE A 132 -1.84 -5.00 -25.41
N ASN A 133 -2.17 -5.49 -26.61
CA ASN A 133 -1.30 -5.38 -27.79
C ASN A 133 -0.95 -3.92 -28.14
N GLU A 134 -1.92 -3.01 -28.04
CA GLU A 134 -1.75 -1.57 -28.30
C GLU A 134 -1.17 -0.78 -27.11
N VAL A 135 -0.96 -1.44 -25.97
CA VAL A 135 -0.42 -0.81 -24.76
C VAL A 135 1.09 -0.98 -24.77
N GLU A 136 1.85 0.09 -24.54
CA GLU A 136 3.31 0.08 -24.48
C GLU A 136 3.81 -0.40 -23.10
N GLU A 137 5.07 -0.87 -23.07
CA GLU A 137 5.75 -1.17 -21.82
C GLU A 137 6.42 0.08 -21.24
N LEU A 138 6.55 0.13 -19.92
CA LEU A 138 7.31 1.14 -19.20
C LEU A 138 8.65 0.55 -18.73
N ASN A 139 9.64 1.41 -18.58
CA ASN A 139 10.81 1.03 -17.80
C ASN A 139 10.42 0.93 -16.31
N PRO A 140 10.51 -0.27 -15.68
CA PRO A 140 10.07 -0.47 -14.30
C PRO A 140 10.79 0.43 -13.28
N PHE A 141 12.02 0.85 -13.57
CA PHE A 141 12.83 1.70 -12.70
C PHE A 141 12.37 3.16 -12.66
N THR A 142 11.73 3.63 -13.74
CA THR A 142 11.35 5.05 -13.92
C THR A 142 9.86 5.31 -13.74
N ILE A 143 9.08 4.33 -13.28
CA ILE A 143 7.64 4.48 -13.04
C ILE A 143 7.39 5.53 -11.96
N ASN A 144 6.59 6.55 -12.28
CA ASN A 144 6.10 7.52 -11.32
C ASN A 144 4.87 6.96 -10.59
N TRP A 145 5.01 6.69 -9.30
CA TRP A 145 3.96 6.14 -8.46
C TRP A 145 3.06 7.19 -7.78
N LYS A 146 3.32 8.48 -8.00
CA LYS A 146 2.44 9.57 -7.54
C LYS A 146 1.24 9.70 -8.49
N ILE A 147 0.32 8.75 -8.39
CA ILE A 147 -0.85 8.63 -9.28
C ILE A 147 -2.08 9.18 -8.56
N GLN A 148 -2.79 10.09 -9.23
CA GLN A 148 -4.10 10.56 -8.77
C GLN A 148 -5.21 9.67 -9.33
N PHE A 149 -6.10 9.24 -8.46
CA PHE A 149 -7.26 8.44 -8.84
C PHE A 149 -8.52 9.29 -8.80
N ASN A 150 -9.30 9.23 -9.87
CA ASN A 150 -10.61 9.87 -10.00
C ASN A 150 -11.73 8.82 -10.01
N LYS A 151 -12.99 9.25 -10.13
CA LYS A 151 -14.15 8.34 -10.15
C LYS A 151 -14.07 7.28 -11.26
N ASN A 152 -13.48 7.62 -12.40
CA ASN A 152 -13.43 6.75 -13.58
C ASN A 152 -12.36 5.65 -13.49
N ASN A 153 -11.31 5.85 -12.68
CA ASN A 153 -10.19 4.90 -12.56
C ASN A 153 -10.00 4.32 -11.15
N GLN A 154 -10.98 4.49 -10.25
CA GLN A 154 -10.92 3.94 -8.87
C GLN A 154 -10.73 2.42 -8.84
N THR A 155 -11.28 1.70 -9.82
CA THR A 155 -11.13 0.24 -9.92
C THR A 155 -9.69 -0.19 -10.12
N TYR A 156 -8.88 0.66 -10.77
CA TYR A 156 -7.44 0.44 -10.95
C TYR A 156 -6.62 0.64 -9.68
N LYS A 157 -7.12 1.40 -8.70
CA LYS A 157 -6.35 1.78 -7.51
C LYS A 157 -5.73 0.57 -6.80
N MET A 158 -6.51 -0.48 -6.59
CA MET A 158 -6.03 -1.72 -5.98
C MET A 158 -4.97 -2.41 -6.86
N LEU A 159 -5.25 -2.56 -8.17
CA LEU A 159 -4.34 -3.23 -9.09
C LEU A 159 -2.99 -2.52 -9.16
N ILE A 160 -3.00 -1.19 -9.23
CA ILE A 160 -1.78 -0.37 -9.26
C ILE A 160 -0.97 -0.50 -7.96
N HIS A 161 -1.63 -0.59 -6.80
CA HIS A 161 -0.91 -0.84 -5.54
C HIS A 161 -0.25 -2.23 -5.53
N ILE A 162 -0.91 -3.26 -6.06
CA ILE A 162 -0.32 -4.59 -6.19
C ILE A 162 0.83 -4.57 -7.22
N CYS A 163 0.65 -3.87 -8.35
CA CYS A 163 1.75 -3.66 -9.32
C CYS A 163 2.96 -2.99 -8.66
N TRP A 164 2.73 -2.01 -7.81
CA TRP A 164 3.80 -1.34 -7.07
C TRP A 164 4.55 -2.31 -6.14
N LEU A 165 3.82 -3.14 -5.36
CA LEU A 165 4.41 -4.17 -4.51
C LEU A 165 5.27 -5.16 -5.32
N VAL A 166 4.73 -5.63 -6.45
CA VAL A 166 5.40 -6.61 -7.33
C VAL A 166 6.66 -6.01 -7.96
N ILE A 167 6.55 -4.87 -8.65
CA ILE A 167 7.68 -4.28 -9.39
C ILE A 167 8.83 -3.96 -8.44
N LYS A 168 8.52 -3.33 -7.36
CA LYS A 168 9.55 -2.97 -6.39
C LYS A 168 10.21 -4.20 -5.76
N GLY A 169 9.44 -5.22 -5.39
CA GLY A 169 9.99 -6.48 -4.87
C GLY A 169 10.89 -7.20 -5.88
N LEU A 170 10.49 -7.27 -7.16
CA LEU A 170 11.28 -7.89 -8.20
C LEU A 170 12.58 -7.13 -8.53
N ILE A 171 12.54 -5.79 -8.51
CA ILE A 171 13.73 -4.96 -8.76
C ILE A 171 14.80 -5.18 -7.68
N GLN A 172 14.42 -5.24 -6.41
CA GLN A 172 15.37 -5.45 -5.31
C GLN A 172 15.99 -6.85 -5.35
N SER A 173 15.20 -7.87 -5.66
CA SER A 173 15.70 -9.25 -5.72
C SER A 173 16.78 -9.44 -6.79
N ASN A 174 16.73 -8.70 -7.89
CA ASN A 174 17.74 -8.78 -8.96
C ASN A 174 19.10 -8.16 -8.59
N ASN A 175 19.13 -7.24 -7.61
CA ASN A 175 20.37 -6.58 -7.20
C ASN A 175 21.19 -7.38 -6.18
N ASN A 176 20.59 -8.31 -5.44
CA ASN A 176 21.24 -9.02 -4.33
C ASN A 176 21.57 -10.49 -4.58
N GLY A 177 21.26 -11.07 -5.75
CA GLY A 177 21.75 -12.39 -6.20
C GLY A 177 21.38 -13.63 -5.39
N GLN A 178 20.75 -13.51 -4.21
CA GLN A 178 20.25 -14.61 -3.38
C GLN A 178 18.85 -14.32 -2.84
N PHE A 179 17.93 -15.29 -3.06
CA PHE A 179 16.51 -15.13 -2.76
C PHE A 179 16.14 -15.75 -1.41
N LYS A 180 15.76 -14.93 -0.42
CA LYS A 180 14.90 -15.36 0.69
C LYS A 180 13.50 -14.78 0.49
N ILE A 181 12.47 -15.52 0.89
CA ILE A 181 11.06 -15.15 0.77
C ILE A 181 10.74 -13.81 1.46
N ASN A 182 11.54 -13.43 2.47
CA ASN A 182 11.45 -12.13 3.18
C ASN A 182 11.86 -10.93 2.32
N ASP A 183 12.66 -11.13 1.26
CA ASP A 183 13.21 -10.04 0.45
C ASP A 183 12.23 -9.51 -0.59
N PHE A 184 11.07 -10.15 -0.76
CA PHE A 184 10.13 -9.79 -1.81
C PHE A 184 9.32 -8.54 -1.50
N ILE A 185 9.02 -8.28 -0.23
CA ILE A 185 8.32 -7.06 0.19
C ILE A 185 9.25 -6.32 1.16
N ASP A 186 9.83 -5.22 0.69
CA ASP A 186 10.65 -4.32 1.47
C ASP A 186 9.93 -3.89 2.77
N GLU A 187 10.71 -3.74 3.83
CA GLU A 187 10.26 -3.34 5.16
C GLU A 187 9.34 -2.11 5.14
N GLN A 188 9.69 -1.08 4.38
CA GLN A 188 8.86 0.13 4.25
C GLN A 188 7.47 -0.12 3.66
N ARG A 189 7.34 -1.13 2.79
CA ARG A 189 6.06 -1.45 2.13
C ARG A 189 5.19 -2.29 3.00
N MET A 190 5.81 -3.25 3.70
CA MET A 190 5.11 -4.00 4.73
C MET A 190 4.65 -3.09 5.85
N CYS A 191 5.45 -2.09 6.25
CA CYS A 191 5.04 -1.06 7.20
C CYS A 191 3.75 -0.36 6.75
N ARG A 192 3.71 0.18 5.52
CA ARG A 192 2.51 0.85 4.98
C ARG A 192 1.29 -0.08 4.85
N LEU A 193 1.51 -1.34 4.45
CA LEU A 193 0.43 -2.32 4.39
C LEU A 193 -0.09 -2.66 5.79
N TYR A 194 0.82 -2.81 6.75
CA TYR A 194 0.52 -3.12 8.15
C TYR A 194 -0.25 -1.98 8.83
N GLU A 195 0.22 -0.74 8.72
CA GLU A 195 -0.47 0.47 9.18
C GLU A 195 -1.90 0.54 8.63
N LYS A 196 -2.02 0.40 7.31
CA LYS A 196 -3.32 0.46 6.63
C LYS A 196 -4.23 -0.70 7.02
N PHE A 197 -3.69 -1.91 7.18
CA PHE A 197 -4.44 -3.06 7.65
C PHE A 197 -5.05 -2.80 9.03
N ILE A 198 -4.27 -2.35 10.01
CA ILE A 198 -4.74 -2.10 11.37
C ILE A 198 -5.79 -0.97 11.39
N LEU A 199 -5.54 0.12 10.66
CA LEU A 199 -6.49 1.23 10.53
C LEU A 199 -7.85 0.76 9.99
N GLU A 200 -7.84 0.03 8.86
CA GLU A 200 -9.07 -0.42 8.21
C GLU A 200 -9.74 -1.58 8.96
N PHE A 201 -8.94 -2.40 9.68
CA PHE A 201 -9.48 -3.40 10.59
C PHE A 201 -10.36 -2.76 11.66
N TYR A 202 -9.85 -1.79 12.41
CA TYR A 202 -10.62 -1.15 13.47
C TYR A 202 -11.80 -0.34 12.94
N LYS A 203 -11.68 0.32 11.79
CA LYS A 203 -12.82 1.00 11.15
C LYS A 203 -13.95 0.03 10.81
N LYS A 204 -13.61 -1.18 10.35
CA LYS A 204 -14.60 -2.18 9.93
C LYS A 204 -15.18 -2.96 11.08
N GLU A 205 -14.31 -3.46 11.98
CA GLU A 205 -14.71 -4.39 13.03
C GLU A 205 -15.23 -3.65 14.29
N CYS A 206 -14.89 -2.37 14.44
CA CYS A 206 -15.31 -1.53 15.58
C CYS A 206 -16.07 -0.28 15.12
N PRO A 207 -17.23 -0.39 14.43
CA PRO A 207 -17.92 0.75 13.84
C PRO A 207 -18.47 1.74 14.88
N SER A 208 -18.59 1.34 16.14
CA SER A 208 -18.98 2.22 17.26
C SER A 208 -17.89 3.17 17.71
N LEU A 209 -16.64 2.93 17.31
CA LEU A 209 -15.48 3.75 17.63
C LEU A 209 -15.15 4.72 16.49
N LYS A 210 -14.72 5.92 16.84
CA LYS A 210 -14.18 6.84 15.85
C LYS A 210 -12.71 6.49 15.59
N VAL A 211 -12.45 5.91 14.42
CA VAL A 211 -11.11 5.45 14.00
C VAL A 211 -10.64 6.22 12.78
N ALA A 212 -9.48 6.85 12.88
CA ALA A 212 -8.88 7.60 11.78
C ALA A 212 -7.35 7.67 11.91
N SER A 213 -6.65 7.90 10.80
CA SER A 213 -5.31 8.48 10.82
C SER A 213 -5.49 9.98 10.94
N SER A 214 -5.04 10.57 12.03
CA SER A 214 -5.37 11.96 12.40
C SER A 214 -4.12 12.80 12.62
N GLN A 215 -4.20 14.05 12.24
CA GLN A 215 -3.20 15.04 12.63
C GLN A 215 -3.33 15.37 14.11
N ILE A 216 -2.20 15.56 14.76
CA ILE A 216 -2.09 15.97 16.15
C ILE A 216 -1.48 17.37 16.15
N LYS A 217 -2.19 18.30 16.74
CA LYS A 217 -1.69 19.68 16.89
C LYS A 217 -0.65 19.74 17.99
N TRP A 218 0.34 20.61 17.82
CA TRP A 218 1.24 20.98 18.90
C TRP A 218 0.47 21.73 19.98
N ALA A 219 0.71 21.39 21.23
CA ALA A 219 0.19 22.13 22.37
C ALA A 219 1.17 23.28 22.66
N LEU A 220 0.87 24.45 22.10
CA LEU A 220 1.75 25.64 22.18
C LEU A 220 1.18 26.61 23.21
N ASP A 221 2.06 27.29 23.92
CA ASP A 221 1.70 28.33 24.88
C ASP A 221 1.54 29.72 24.23
N ASP A 222 2.13 29.90 23.01
CA ASP A 222 2.21 31.19 22.30
C ASP A 222 1.58 31.16 20.88
N ASP A 223 0.91 30.06 20.52
CA ASP A 223 0.30 29.83 19.20
C ASP A 223 1.27 29.96 17.99
N ASN A 224 2.58 29.99 18.21
CA ASN A 224 3.55 30.09 17.13
C ASN A 224 3.97 28.71 16.62
N ASP A 225 3.36 28.28 15.51
CA ASP A 225 3.66 26.98 14.87
C ASP A 225 4.61 27.06 13.66
N PHE A 226 5.26 28.23 13.44
CA PHE A 226 6.16 28.45 12.31
C PHE A 226 7.31 27.42 12.30
N MET A 227 7.48 26.70 11.18
CA MET A 227 8.45 25.63 10.96
C MET A 227 8.23 24.36 11.81
N LEU A 228 7.17 24.22 12.59
CA LEU A 228 6.91 22.96 13.28
C LEU A 228 6.40 21.90 12.30
N PRO A 229 6.93 20.66 12.36
CA PRO A 229 6.48 19.58 11.50
C PRO A 229 5.06 19.14 11.89
N THR A 230 4.27 18.73 10.90
CA THR A 230 2.97 18.13 11.15
C THR A 230 3.13 16.77 11.82
N MET A 231 2.54 16.58 12.99
CA MET A 231 2.41 15.27 13.62
C MET A 231 1.21 14.52 13.05
N GLN A 232 1.44 13.30 12.60
CA GLN A 232 0.41 12.44 12.00
C GLN A 232 0.47 11.06 12.64
N SER A 233 -0.63 10.65 13.30
CA SER A 233 -0.74 9.29 13.84
C SER A 233 -1.09 8.30 12.74
N ASP A 234 -0.60 7.06 12.84
CA ASP A 234 -1.03 5.99 11.94
C ASP A 234 -2.48 5.62 12.22
N ILE A 235 -2.81 5.36 13.48
CA ILE A 235 -4.16 5.03 13.94
C ILE A 235 -4.47 5.82 15.21
N MET A 236 -5.61 6.49 15.22
CA MET A 236 -6.19 7.10 16.41
C MET A 236 -7.59 6.54 16.61
N ILE A 237 -7.83 5.97 17.79
CA ILE A 237 -9.13 5.43 18.21
C ILE A 237 -9.68 6.32 19.32
N GLU A 238 -10.82 6.93 19.06
CA GLU A 238 -11.37 7.96 19.93
C GLU A 238 -12.77 7.60 20.40
N THR A 239 -13.00 7.72 21.70
CA THR A 239 -14.30 7.71 22.38
C THR A 239 -14.65 9.09 22.92
N LYS A 240 -15.74 9.24 23.64
CA LYS A 240 -16.09 10.51 24.30
C LYS A 240 -15.03 10.89 25.35
N GLU A 241 -14.49 9.93 26.09
CA GLU A 241 -13.64 10.16 27.27
C GLU A 241 -12.16 9.80 27.01
N LYS A 242 -11.90 8.85 26.10
CA LYS A 242 -10.58 8.26 25.90
C LYS A 242 -10.09 8.38 24.48
N VAL A 243 -8.77 8.42 24.34
CA VAL A 243 -8.07 8.35 23.05
C VAL A 243 -6.94 7.34 23.17
N LEU A 244 -6.87 6.41 22.23
CA LEU A 244 -5.72 5.53 22.02
C LEU A 244 -5.04 5.92 20.69
N ILE A 245 -3.76 6.26 20.77
CA ILE A 245 -2.91 6.52 19.61
C ILE A 245 -2.04 5.29 19.39
N ILE A 246 -2.13 4.66 18.22
CA ILE A 246 -1.32 3.51 17.86
C ILE A 246 -0.37 3.95 16.74
N ASP A 247 0.90 3.70 16.95
CA ASP A 247 1.97 3.86 15.98
C ASP A 247 2.42 2.44 15.58
N ALA A 248 2.10 2.04 14.35
CA ALA A 248 2.28 0.68 13.87
C ALA A 248 3.67 0.53 13.24
N LYS A 249 4.45 -0.42 13.71
CA LYS A 249 5.85 -0.62 13.33
C LYS A 249 6.06 -2.01 12.73
N TYR A 250 6.60 -2.04 11.53
CA TYR A 250 7.03 -3.26 10.87
C TYR A 250 8.53 -3.16 10.61
N TYR A 251 9.31 -3.85 11.41
CA TYR A 251 10.77 -3.88 11.33
C TYR A 251 11.27 -5.32 11.25
N GLU A 252 12.45 -5.52 10.69
CA GLU A 252 13.17 -6.80 10.76
C GLU A 252 13.56 -7.11 12.21
N HIS A 253 13.93 -6.05 12.97
CA HIS A 253 14.23 -6.12 14.40
C HIS A 253 13.36 -5.14 15.16
N SER A 254 12.50 -5.65 16.05
CA SER A 254 11.58 -4.85 16.89
C SER A 254 12.30 -4.16 18.05
N THR A 255 13.51 -4.63 18.39
CA THR A 255 14.34 -4.11 19.47
C THR A 255 15.71 -3.68 18.95
N GLN A 256 16.38 -2.82 19.70
CA GLN A 256 17.78 -2.46 19.46
C GLN A 256 18.66 -3.00 20.58
N ARG A 257 19.87 -3.43 20.22
CA ARG A 257 20.86 -3.89 21.21
C ARG A 257 21.96 -2.83 21.35
N GLN A 258 22.14 -2.35 22.57
CA GLN A 258 23.20 -1.41 22.93
C GLN A 258 23.89 -1.89 24.20
N PHE A 259 25.18 -2.20 24.15
CA PHE A 259 25.96 -2.73 25.26
C PHE A 259 25.23 -3.87 25.93
N ASP A 260 25.03 -4.98 25.57
CA ASP A 260 24.31 -6.15 26.18
C ASP A 260 22.88 -5.89 26.69
N THR A 261 22.36 -4.68 26.51
CA THR A 261 21.00 -4.33 26.91
C THR A 261 20.09 -4.28 25.68
N ILE A 262 18.94 -4.97 25.76
CA ILE A 262 17.91 -4.95 24.74
C ILE A 262 16.88 -3.86 25.09
N THR A 263 16.68 -2.90 24.19
CA THR A 263 15.79 -1.76 24.42
C THR A 263 14.85 -1.54 23.23
N LEU A 264 13.79 -0.79 23.45
CA LEU A 264 12.95 -0.24 22.38
C LEU A 264 13.74 0.81 21.59
N HIS A 265 13.39 0.99 20.33
CA HIS A 265 13.93 2.09 19.54
C HIS A 265 13.50 3.44 20.13
N SER A 266 14.47 4.23 20.61
CA SER A 266 14.22 5.49 21.32
C SER A 266 13.43 6.50 20.47
N ASN A 267 13.70 6.58 19.17
CA ASN A 267 12.94 7.47 18.28
C ASN A 267 11.45 7.15 18.24
N ASN A 268 11.08 5.85 18.26
CA ASN A 268 9.67 5.45 18.29
C ASN A 268 9.01 5.83 19.62
N LEU A 269 9.77 5.66 20.71
CA LEU A 269 9.28 6.02 22.05
C LEU A 269 9.08 7.54 22.17
N TYR A 270 10.02 8.34 21.67
CA TYR A 270 9.88 9.80 21.66
C TYR A 270 8.72 10.25 20.78
N GLN A 271 8.52 9.63 19.62
CA GLN A 271 7.42 9.92 18.73
C GLN A 271 6.06 9.70 19.41
N ILE A 272 5.84 8.50 19.96
CA ILE A 272 4.54 8.18 20.60
C ILE A 272 4.32 9.02 21.87
N PHE A 273 5.38 9.30 22.64
CA PHE A 273 5.31 10.17 23.81
C PHE A 273 4.89 11.59 23.43
N ALA A 274 5.53 12.17 22.38
CA ALA A 274 5.17 13.49 21.87
C ALA A 274 3.71 13.52 21.41
N TYR A 275 3.24 12.50 20.69
CA TYR A 275 1.85 12.42 20.24
C TYR A 275 0.86 12.40 21.42
N VAL A 276 1.14 11.57 22.41
CA VAL A 276 0.30 11.44 23.62
C VAL A 276 0.25 12.75 24.39
N LYS A 277 1.39 13.39 24.63
CA LYS A 277 1.45 14.64 25.42
C LYS A 277 0.74 15.79 24.74
N ASN A 278 0.96 15.99 23.45
CA ASN A 278 0.29 17.04 22.71
C ASN A 278 -1.24 16.79 22.63
N LYS A 279 -1.68 15.53 22.48
CA LYS A 279 -3.11 15.21 22.45
C LYS A 279 -3.77 15.32 23.85
N SER A 280 -3.04 15.04 24.94
CA SER A 280 -3.55 15.12 26.32
C SER A 280 -3.92 16.54 26.76
N ALA A 281 -3.31 17.57 26.17
CA ALA A 281 -3.60 18.97 26.44
C ALA A 281 -5.07 19.34 26.19
N TYR A 282 -5.83 18.51 25.47
CA TYR A 282 -7.24 18.74 25.14
C TYR A 282 -8.25 18.02 26.07
N GLY A 283 -7.85 17.62 27.27
CA GLY A 283 -8.74 17.21 28.37
C GLY A 283 -9.30 15.80 28.32
N LYS A 284 -8.90 14.96 27.37
CA LYS A 284 -9.26 13.53 27.36
C LYS A 284 -8.16 12.66 27.97
N GLN A 285 -8.53 11.48 28.47
CA GLN A 285 -7.56 10.47 28.86
C GLN A 285 -6.89 9.89 27.62
N VAL A 286 -5.60 10.17 27.42
CA VAL A 286 -4.86 9.72 26.24
C VAL A 286 -3.87 8.62 26.61
N SER A 287 -3.82 7.56 25.81
CA SER A 287 -2.83 6.51 25.89
C SER A 287 -2.15 6.32 24.52
N GLY A 288 -0.89 5.86 24.56
CA GLY A 288 -0.09 5.57 23.37
C GLY A 288 0.28 4.10 23.29
N MET A 289 0.44 3.61 22.07
CA MET A 289 0.89 2.25 21.81
C MET A 289 1.83 2.21 20.62
N LEU A 290 2.99 1.60 20.81
CA LEU A 290 3.84 1.10 19.73
C LEU A 290 3.41 -0.34 19.44
N LEU A 291 2.87 -0.61 18.25
CA LEU A 291 2.41 -1.93 17.88
C LEU A 291 3.35 -2.53 16.83
N TYR A 292 4.25 -3.37 17.29
CA TYR A 292 5.25 -4.05 16.45
C TYR A 292 4.67 -5.30 15.78
N ALA A 293 4.96 -5.53 14.51
CA ALA A 293 4.77 -6.85 13.91
C ALA A 293 5.83 -7.81 14.48
N LYS A 294 5.43 -9.05 14.79
CA LYS A 294 6.33 -10.07 15.34
C LYS A 294 7.41 -10.43 14.33
N THR A 295 8.64 -10.39 14.77
CA THR A 295 9.84 -10.82 14.06
C THR A 295 10.25 -12.24 14.45
N ASP A 296 11.40 -12.71 13.97
CA ASP A 296 12.00 -13.98 14.38
C ASP A 296 12.91 -13.83 15.63
N GLU A 297 12.86 -12.68 16.31
CA GLU A 297 13.58 -12.44 17.57
C GLU A 297 13.00 -13.29 18.72
N THR A 298 13.84 -13.62 19.70
CA THR A 298 13.45 -14.36 20.90
C THR A 298 12.79 -13.50 21.97
N ILE A 299 13.06 -12.19 21.95
CA ILE A 299 12.52 -11.21 22.91
C ILE A 299 11.64 -10.23 22.12
N PHE A 300 10.41 -10.10 22.57
CA PHE A 300 9.42 -9.22 21.94
C PHE A 300 8.95 -8.14 22.88
N PRO A 301 8.74 -6.90 22.41
CA PRO A 301 8.06 -5.89 23.21
C PRO A 301 6.66 -6.35 23.64
N ASN A 302 6.42 -6.35 24.94
CA ASN A 302 5.09 -6.60 25.52
C ASN A 302 5.01 -5.99 26.91
N ASN A 303 5.19 -4.67 26.98
CA ASN A 303 5.28 -3.92 28.21
C ASN A 303 4.38 -2.69 28.18
N SER A 304 3.97 -2.25 29.36
CA SER A 304 3.25 -0.99 29.54
C SER A 304 3.94 -0.15 30.59
N TYR A 305 4.02 1.14 30.33
CA TYR A 305 4.68 2.12 31.18
C TYR A 305 3.68 3.23 31.53
N LEU A 306 3.80 3.78 32.71
CA LEU A 306 3.14 5.03 33.08
C LEU A 306 4.18 6.15 32.98
N MET A 307 4.00 7.04 32.04
CA MET A 307 4.91 8.13 31.75
C MET A 307 4.18 9.46 31.85
N ASP A 308 4.52 10.25 32.86
CA ASP A 308 3.96 11.57 33.15
C ASP A 308 2.41 11.58 33.06
N GLY A 309 1.79 10.61 33.77
CA GLY A 309 0.33 10.45 33.87
C GLY A 309 -0.36 9.73 32.71
N ASN A 310 0.36 9.40 31.63
CA ASN A 310 -0.19 8.71 30.47
C ASN A 310 0.32 7.26 30.38
N LYS A 311 -0.56 6.33 30.00
CA LYS A 311 -0.16 4.94 29.70
C LYS A 311 0.44 4.87 28.31
N ILE A 312 1.69 4.38 28.21
CA ILE A 312 2.37 4.09 26.94
C ILE A 312 2.71 2.60 26.94
N SER A 313 2.32 1.90 25.89
CA SER A 313 2.53 0.46 25.73
C SER A 313 3.40 0.17 24.52
N ALA A 314 4.22 -0.86 24.59
CA ALA A 314 4.90 -1.45 23.45
C ALA A 314 4.46 -2.91 23.36
N MET A 315 3.75 -3.28 22.32
CA MET A 315 3.15 -4.60 22.13
C MET A 315 3.54 -5.21 20.79
N THR A 316 3.48 -6.53 20.71
CA THR A 316 3.80 -7.26 19.49
C THR A 316 2.56 -8.01 19.01
N LEU A 317 2.25 -7.87 17.71
CA LEU A 317 1.19 -8.59 16.99
C LEU A 317 1.80 -9.77 16.24
N ASP A 318 1.39 -10.99 16.58
CA ASP A 318 1.84 -12.18 15.88
C ASP A 318 1.06 -12.38 14.57
N LEU A 319 1.73 -12.14 13.45
CA LEU A 319 1.18 -12.32 12.10
C LEU A 319 1.44 -13.74 11.53
N ASN A 320 2.08 -14.62 12.29
CA ASN A 320 2.39 -16.01 11.86
C ASN A 320 1.41 -17.06 12.42
N CYS A 321 0.35 -16.62 13.10
CA CYS A 321 -0.76 -17.46 13.57
C CYS A 321 -1.93 -17.45 12.58
N ASP A 322 -3.03 -18.12 12.92
CA ASP A 322 -4.24 -18.06 12.10
C ASP A 322 -4.91 -16.68 12.21
N PHE A 323 -5.57 -16.25 11.13
CA PHE A 323 -6.13 -14.91 11.07
C PHE A 323 -7.18 -14.64 12.18
N ILE A 324 -7.89 -15.68 12.62
CA ILE A 324 -8.82 -15.59 13.77
C ILE A 324 -8.07 -15.16 15.04
N ASP A 325 -6.86 -15.66 15.24
CA ASP A 325 -6.06 -15.32 16.42
C ASP A 325 -5.43 -13.92 16.28
N ILE A 326 -5.09 -13.49 15.05
CA ILE A 326 -4.74 -12.08 14.80
C ILE A 326 -5.89 -11.15 15.19
N LYS A 327 -7.13 -11.49 14.80
CA LYS A 327 -8.32 -10.73 15.21
C LYS A 327 -8.47 -10.66 16.73
N LYS A 328 -8.33 -11.79 17.43
CA LYS A 328 -8.39 -11.83 18.91
C LYS A 328 -7.35 -10.90 19.55
N GLN A 329 -6.11 -10.92 19.04
CA GLN A 329 -5.04 -10.03 19.54
C GLN A 329 -5.42 -8.55 19.36
N LEU A 330 -5.97 -8.17 18.20
CA LEU A 330 -6.39 -6.80 17.93
C LEU A 330 -7.58 -6.38 18.78
N PHE A 331 -8.57 -7.24 19.00
CA PHE A 331 -9.69 -6.95 19.92
C PHE A 331 -9.23 -6.82 21.37
N LYS A 332 -8.29 -7.67 21.81
CA LYS A 332 -7.71 -7.57 23.15
C LYS A 332 -7.11 -6.19 23.44
N ILE A 333 -6.51 -5.53 22.44
CA ILE A 333 -6.01 -4.15 22.58
C ILE A 333 -7.16 -3.20 22.94
N ILE A 334 -8.32 -3.33 22.31
CA ILE A 334 -9.50 -2.50 22.59
C ILE A 334 -9.99 -2.73 24.03
N ASP A 335 -10.04 -4.00 24.47
CA ASP A 335 -10.49 -4.38 25.79
C ASP A 335 -9.54 -3.88 26.89
N GLU A 336 -8.22 -4.04 26.72
CA GLU A 336 -7.18 -3.58 27.67
C GLU A 336 -7.16 -2.05 27.87
N HIS A 337 -7.64 -1.29 26.89
CA HIS A 337 -7.79 0.16 26.97
C HIS A 337 -9.21 0.60 27.35
N ASN A 338 -10.14 -0.35 27.58
CA ASN A 338 -11.55 -0.09 27.93
C ASN A 338 -12.20 0.94 26.98
N LEU A 339 -12.00 0.74 25.66
CA LEU A 339 -12.53 1.64 24.64
C LEU A 339 -13.99 1.31 24.27
N ILE A 340 -14.42 0.08 24.46
CA ILE A 340 -15.82 -0.35 24.37
C ILE A 340 -16.29 -0.67 25.78
N LYS A 341 -17.37 -0.04 26.26
CA LYS A 341 -18.05 -0.45 27.51
C LYS A 341 -18.87 -1.70 27.16
N ASN A 342 -18.57 -2.82 27.81
CA ASN A 342 -19.43 -4.02 27.82
C ASN A 342 -20.80 -3.71 28.39
#